data_5bc1d00f6eb3d5bbfecda6f6d7347f3f
#
_entry.id   5bc1d00f6eb3d5bbfecda6f6d7347f3f
#
_cell.length_a   1.000
_cell.length_b   1.000
_cell.length_c   1.000
_cell.angle_alpha   90.00
_cell.angle_beta   90.00
_cell.angle_gamma   90.00
#
_symmetry.space_group_name_H-M   'P 1'
#
loop_
_entity.id
_entity.type
_entity.pdbx_description
1 polymer ?
#
loop_
_entity_poly.entity_id
_entity_poly.type
_entity_poly.pdbx_seq_one_letter_code
_entity_poly.pdbx_strand_id
1 'polypeptide(L)'
;MKAYYDRRAPEYDDWWLGQGLHADRERPGWEEELRLLEGVVRDLPPVRTLDLACGTGFLTRHLRGDVVGLDASERMLDVARAQAPAARFERGDALSTPFGDGAFDRVFTSYFYCHLEERERERFLAEAQRVAPELVVVASIRGDGDDLERWEKRRLKDGSHWSVYKRVFEGPDLATELGGVIVFKGNWFVVVRA
;
A
#
# COMPACT_ATOMS: atom_id res chain seq x y z
N MET A 1 7.70 13.49 2.42
CA MET A 1 7.21 12.12 2.76
C MET A 1 8.34 11.13 3.10
N LYS A 2 9.39 10.99 2.27
CA LYS A 2 10.49 10.01 2.49
C LYS A 2 11.09 10.01 3.92
N ALA A 3 11.45 11.18 4.46
CA ALA A 3 12.05 11.28 5.80
C ALA A 3 11.15 10.72 6.91
N TYR A 4 9.83 10.82 6.77
CA TYR A 4 8.86 10.21 7.68
C TYR A 4 8.94 8.69 7.63
N TYR A 5 8.92 8.11 6.42
CA TYR A 5 8.97 6.66 6.25
C TYR A 5 10.32 6.07 6.63
N ASP A 6 11.44 6.77 6.38
CA ASP A 6 12.77 6.37 6.87
C ASP A 6 12.80 6.22 8.41
N ARG A 7 12.14 7.13 9.14
CA ARG A 7 12.06 7.05 10.61
C ARG A 7 11.07 6.01 11.08
N ARG A 8 9.98 5.84 10.36
CA ARG A 8 8.90 4.92 10.72
C ARG A 8 9.23 3.45 10.43
N ALA A 9 10.19 3.16 9.57
CA ALA A 9 10.48 1.79 9.13
C ALA A 9 10.58 0.75 10.27
N PRO A 10 11.24 1.03 11.42
CA PRO A 10 11.35 0.05 12.51
C PRO A 10 10.03 -0.26 13.23
N GLU A 11 9.01 0.58 13.07
CA GLU A 11 7.72 0.45 13.75
C GLU A 11 6.53 0.43 12.77
N TYR A 12 6.81 0.36 11.47
CA TYR A 12 5.75 0.46 10.45
C TYR A 12 4.71 -0.63 10.61
N ASP A 13 5.16 -1.87 10.86
CA ASP A 13 4.29 -3.04 10.92
C ASP A 13 3.49 -3.12 12.22
N ASP A 14 3.82 -2.36 13.25
CA ASP A 14 3.01 -2.24 14.47
C ASP A 14 1.56 -1.86 14.16
N TRP A 15 1.37 -1.07 13.09
CA TRP A 15 0.03 -0.69 12.64
C TRP A 15 -0.77 -1.89 12.14
N TRP A 16 -0.14 -2.76 11.34
CA TRP A 16 -0.76 -3.98 10.86
C TRP A 16 -1.06 -4.95 11.98
N LEU A 17 -0.12 -5.09 12.91
CA LEU A 17 -0.15 -6.08 13.99
C LEU A 17 -0.89 -5.60 15.25
N GLY A 18 -1.36 -4.35 15.29
CA GLY A 18 -1.99 -3.80 16.49
C GLY A 18 -1.05 -3.70 17.68
N GLN A 19 0.21 -3.33 17.44
CA GLN A 19 1.25 -3.27 18.46
C GLN A 19 1.76 -1.83 18.67
N GLY A 20 2.64 -1.67 19.65
CA GLY A 20 3.29 -0.39 19.94
C GLY A 20 2.28 0.74 20.19
N LEU A 21 2.39 1.84 19.48
CA LEU A 21 1.47 3.00 19.58
C LEU A 21 0.04 2.70 19.08
N HIS A 22 -0.22 1.51 18.59
CA HIS A 22 -1.51 1.08 18.07
C HIS A 22 -2.17 -0.03 18.93
N ALA A 23 -1.53 -0.44 20.04
CA ALA A 23 -1.99 -1.54 20.89
C ALA A 23 -3.36 -1.29 21.53
N ASP A 24 -3.60 -0.05 21.97
CA ASP A 24 -4.85 0.34 22.64
C ASP A 24 -5.97 0.77 21.66
N ARG A 25 -5.74 0.61 20.36
CA ARG A 25 -6.70 1.05 19.35
C ARG A 25 -7.78 -0.03 19.15
N GLU A 26 -9.01 0.31 19.49
CA GLU A 26 -10.15 -0.56 19.23
C GLU A 26 -10.35 -0.75 17.72
N ARG A 27 -10.21 -1.98 17.26
CA ARG A 27 -10.39 -2.39 15.85
C ARG A 27 -11.12 -3.75 15.80
N PRO A 28 -12.44 -3.77 16.05
CA PRO A 28 -13.19 -5.03 16.06
C PRO A 28 -13.10 -5.73 14.70
N GLY A 29 -12.75 -7.03 14.73
CA GLY A 29 -12.63 -7.87 13.52
C GLY A 29 -11.35 -7.63 12.69
N TRP A 30 -10.44 -6.74 13.11
CA TRP A 30 -9.23 -6.38 12.35
C TRP A 30 -8.34 -7.58 12.00
N GLU A 31 -8.02 -8.43 12.99
CA GLU A 31 -7.12 -9.57 12.77
C GLU A 31 -7.70 -10.60 11.80
N GLU A 32 -9.01 -10.82 11.87
CA GLU A 32 -9.71 -11.71 10.94
C GLU A 32 -9.71 -11.12 9.54
N GLU A 33 -10.06 -9.85 9.42
CA GLU A 33 -10.10 -9.16 8.12
C GLU A 33 -8.71 -9.04 7.49
N LEU A 34 -7.67 -8.83 8.32
CA LEU A 34 -6.29 -8.85 7.85
C LEU A 34 -5.89 -10.22 7.27
N ARG A 35 -6.28 -11.31 7.94
CA ARG A 35 -6.04 -12.68 7.42
C ARG A 35 -6.77 -12.93 6.10
N LEU A 36 -7.99 -12.40 5.95
CA LEU A 36 -8.74 -12.48 4.70
C LEU A 36 -8.04 -11.67 3.60
N LEU A 37 -7.59 -10.46 3.90
CA LEU A 37 -6.82 -9.62 2.96
C LEU A 37 -5.53 -10.34 2.51
N GLU A 38 -4.76 -10.90 3.43
CA GLU A 38 -3.56 -11.70 3.10
C GLU A 38 -3.91 -12.89 2.19
N GLY A 39 -5.06 -13.53 2.41
CA GLY A 39 -5.61 -14.57 1.54
C GLY A 39 -5.88 -14.05 0.12
N VAL A 40 -6.60 -12.93 0.01
CA VAL A 40 -6.90 -12.28 -1.28
C VAL A 40 -5.62 -11.97 -2.05
N VAL A 41 -4.60 -11.42 -1.39
CA VAL A 41 -3.31 -11.10 -2.03
C VAL A 41 -2.59 -12.39 -2.48
N ARG A 42 -2.61 -13.43 -1.66
CA ARG A 42 -2.00 -14.74 -1.98
C ARG A 42 -2.70 -15.44 -3.15
N ASP A 43 -4.01 -15.25 -3.29
CA ASP A 43 -4.82 -15.89 -4.33
C ASP A 43 -4.74 -15.17 -5.69
N LEU A 44 -4.11 -13.98 -5.74
CA LEU A 44 -3.80 -13.33 -7.02
C LEU A 44 -2.95 -14.28 -7.89
N PRO A 45 -3.26 -14.41 -9.20
CA PRO A 45 -2.47 -15.24 -10.11
C PRO A 45 -0.98 -14.89 -10.06
N PRO A 46 -0.07 -15.89 -10.07
CA PRO A 46 1.37 -15.62 -10.11
C PRO A 46 1.78 -15.07 -11.47
N VAL A 47 2.25 -13.84 -11.51
CA VAL A 47 2.69 -13.10 -12.69
C VAL A 47 3.90 -12.24 -12.34
N ARG A 48 4.47 -11.53 -13.33
CA ARG A 48 5.48 -10.49 -13.05
C ARG A 48 4.78 -9.29 -12.41
N THR A 49 4.98 -9.10 -11.13
CA THR A 49 4.30 -8.05 -10.36
C THR A 49 5.30 -6.98 -9.88
N LEU A 50 4.97 -5.71 -10.10
CA LEU A 50 5.64 -4.56 -9.50
C LEU A 50 4.80 -4.06 -8.31
N ASP A 51 5.34 -4.16 -7.10
CA ASP A 51 4.72 -3.60 -5.89
C ASP A 51 5.24 -2.18 -5.68
N LEU A 52 4.43 -1.18 -6.03
CA LEU A 52 4.77 0.24 -5.95
C LEU A 52 4.52 0.80 -4.54
N ALA A 53 5.57 1.41 -3.97
CA ALA A 53 5.63 1.87 -2.58
C ALA A 53 5.41 0.69 -1.62
N CYS A 54 6.18 -0.38 -1.81
CA CYS A 54 6.03 -1.66 -1.10
C CYS A 54 6.29 -1.57 0.42
N GLY A 55 6.88 -0.47 0.91
CA GLY A 55 7.19 -0.25 2.31
C GLY A 55 8.07 -1.36 2.88
N THR A 56 7.65 -1.95 4.00
CA THR A 56 8.33 -3.06 4.68
C THR A 56 8.12 -4.42 4.02
N GLY A 57 7.40 -4.49 2.90
CA GLY A 57 7.06 -5.75 2.25
C GLY A 57 5.97 -6.56 2.96
N PHE A 58 5.20 -5.95 3.86
CA PHE A 58 4.20 -6.63 4.67
C PHE A 58 3.17 -7.41 3.83
N LEU A 59 2.64 -6.83 2.77
CA LEU A 59 1.77 -7.55 1.84
C LEU A 59 2.54 -8.16 0.66
N THR A 60 3.70 -7.61 0.28
CA THR A 60 4.56 -8.16 -0.78
C THR A 60 4.91 -9.63 -0.56
N ARG A 61 5.14 -10.03 0.71
CA ARG A 61 5.46 -11.43 1.08
C ARG A 61 4.39 -12.45 0.70
N HIS A 62 3.17 -12.02 0.43
CA HIS A 62 2.05 -12.88 0.03
C HIS A 62 1.88 -12.93 -1.49
N LEU A 63 2.49 -12.02 -2.24
CA LEU A 63 2.47 -12.05 -3.71
C LEU A 63 3.27 -13.25 -4.24
N ARG A 64 2.79 -13.83 -5.33
CA ARG A 64 3.40 -14.99 -5.98
C ARG A 64 3.86 -14.63 -7.39
N GLY A 65 4.87 -15.33 -7.87
CA GLY A 65 5.48 -15.11 -9.20
C GLY A 65 6.79 -14.34 -9.12
N ASP A 66 7.13 -13.61 -10.16
CA ASP A 66 8.31 -12.74 -10.18
C ASP A 66 7.94 -11.36 -9.64
N VAL A 67 8.31 -11.10 -8.39
CA VAL A 67 7.90 -9.89 -7.67
C VAL A 67 9.07 -8.94 -7.51
N VAL A 68 8.86 -7.69 -7.91
CA VAL A 68 9.76 -6.56 -7.64
C VAL A 68 9.03 -5.56 -6.76
N GLY A 69 9.58 -5.27 -5.57
CA GLY A 69 9.11 -4.19 -4.71
C GLY A 69 9.93 -2.92 -4.93
N LEU A 70 9.26 -1.79 -5.08
CA LEU A 70 9.90 -0.49 -5.24
C LEU A 70 9.42 0.45 -4.13
N ASP A 71 10.36 1.09 -3.42
CA ASP A 71 10.07 2.11 -2.42
C ASP A 71 11.14 3.21 -2.42
N ALA A 72 10.76 4.42 -2.03
CA ALA A 72 11.68 5.56 -1.94
C ALA A 72 12.60 5.50 -0.71
N SER A 73 12.21 4.74 0.32
CA SER A 73 12.91 4.60 1.59
C SER A 73 13.78 3.35 1.62
N GLU A 74 15.11 3.52 1.62
CA GLU A 74 16.02 2.38 1.77
C GLU A 74 15.80 1.64 3.10
N ARG A 75 15.44 2.34 4.18
CA ARG A 75 15.17 1.71 5.47
C ARG A 75 13.94 0.82 5.45
N MET A 76 12.90 1.18 4.67
CA MET A 76 11.77 0.29 4.41
C MET A 76 12.21 -0.95 3.65
N LEU A 77 13.03 -0.77 2.61
CA LEU A 77 13.53 -1.87 1.79
C LEU A 77 14.44 -2.83 2.58
N ASP A 78 15.20 -2.35 3.56
CA ASP A 78 15.98 -3.23 4.45
C ASP A 78 15.08 -4.19 5.24
N VAL A 79 13.95 -3.70 5.72
CA VAL A 79 12.93 -4.55 6.38
C VAL A 79 12.27 -5.48 5.37
N ALA A 80 11.91 -4.97 4.19
CA ALA A 80 11.26 -5.74 3.15
C ALA A 80 12.09 -6.94 2.67
N ARG A 81 13.40 -6.76 2.48
CA ARG A 81 14.33 -7.84 2.11
C ARG A 81 14.35 -8.98 3.13
N ALA A 82 14.20 -8.65 4.41
CA ALA A 82 14.14 -9.66 5.47
C ALA A 82 12.77 -10.37 5.53
N GLN A 83 11.67 -9.64 5.26
CA GLN A 83 10.31 -10.18 5.38
C GLN A 83 9.86 -10.96 4.13
N ALA A 84 10.29 -10.54 2.95
CA ALA A 84 9.90 -11.15 1.67
C ALA A 84 11.13 -11.53 0.82
N PRO A 85 11.97 -12.48 1.29
CA PRO A 85 13.23 -12.81 0.62
C PRO A 85 13.07 -13.43 -0.77
N ALA A 86 11.87 -13.83 -1.15
CA ALA A 86 11.55 -14.33 -2.50
C ALA A 86 11.37 -13.20 -3.53
N ALA A 87 11.16 -11.95 -3.09
CA ALA A 87 11.01 -10.79 -3.96
C ALA A 87 12.35 -10.05 -4.13
N ARG A 88 12.48 -9.29 -5.21
CA ARG A 88 13.57 -8.33 -5.42
C ARG A 88 13.11 -6.96 -4.97
N PHE A 89 14.03 -6.14 -4.44
CA PHE A 89 13.69 -4.82 -3.96
C PHE A 89 14.64 -3.76 -4.51
N GLU A 90 14.04 -2.70 -5.08
CA GLU A 90 14.74 -1.59 -5.70
C GLU A 90 14.28 -0.25 -5.11
N ARG A 91 15.22 0.69 -4.97
CA ARG A 91 14.87 2.03 -4.51
C ARG A 91 14.45 2.89 -5.70
N GLY A 92 13.27 3.52 -5.61
CA GLY A 92 12.76 4.38 -6.67
C GLY A 92 11.55 5.20 -6.27
N ASP A 93 11.09 6.02 -7.22
CA ASP A 93 9.88 6.82 -7.09
C ASP A 93 8.71 6.10 -7.76
N ALA A 94 7.63 5.84 -7.01
CA ALA A 94 6.44 5.18 -7.53
C ALA A 94 5.67 6.02 -8.57
N LEU A 95 5.95 7.32 -8.67
CA LEU A 95 5.36 8.22 -9.65
C LEU A 95 6.21 8.39 -10.92
N SER A 96 7.39 7.76 -10.97
CA SER A 96 8.32 7.79 -12.12
C SER A 96 9.33 6.66 -11.96
N THR A 97 8.92 5.45 -12.36
CA THR A 97 9.73 4.25 -12.17
C THR A 97 10.84 4.13 -13.24
N PRO A 98 11.94 3.42 -12.97
CA PRO A 98 12.99 3.20 -13.96
C PRO A 98 12.66 2.12 -14.99
N PHE A 99 11.47 1.53 -14.94
CA PHE A 99 11.09 0.39 -15.78
C PHE A 99 10.50 0.83 -17.12
N GLY A 100 10.71 0.02 -18.15
CA GLY A 100 10.14 0.24 -19.48
C GLY A 100 8.64 -0.03 -19.54
N ASP A 101 8.00 0.43 -20.64
CA ASP A 101 6.58 0.21 -20.90
C ASP A 101 6.28 -1.29 -20.96
N GLY A 102 5.22 -1.73 -20.26
CA GLY A 102 4.79 -3.14 -20.24
C GLY A 102 5.81 -4.11 -19.61
N ALA A 103 6.74 -3.61 -18.78
CA ALA A 103 7.74 -4.44 -18.13
C ALA A 103 7.17 -5.49 -17.18
N PHE A 104 5.97 -5.26 -16.69
CA PHE A 104 5.24 -6.12 -15.73
C PHE A 104 3.88 -6.52 -16.29
N ASP A 105 3.30 -7.56 -15.69
CA ASP A 105 1.94 -7.99 -15.99
C ASP A 105 0.93 -7.35 -15.01
N ARG A 106 1.42 -6.96 -13.81
CA ARG A 106 0.63 -6.33 -12.75
C ARG A 106 1.43 -5.26 -12.00
N VAL A 107 0.79 -4.13 -11.72
CA VAL A 107 1.14 -3.23 -10.62
C VAL A 107 0.27 -3.58 -9.41
N PHE A 108 0.90 -3.75 -8.26
CA PHE A 108 0.26 -3.85 -6.95
C PHE A 108 0.67 -2.64 -6.10
N THR A 109 -0.22 -2.15 -5.27
CA THR A 109 0.12 -1.15 -4.26
C THR A 109 -0.80 -1.26 -3.04
N SER A 110 -0.26 -1.04 -1.85
CA SER A 110 -1.03 -1.09 -0.62
C SER A 110 -0.80 0.15 0.23
N TYR A 111 -1.89 0.83 0.62
CA TYR A 111 -1.86 2.00 1.50
C TYR A 111 -0.97 3.16 1.04
N PHE A 112 -0.60 3.19 -0.23
CA PHE A 112 0.12 4.30 -0.85
C PHE A 112 -0.83 5.25 -1.57
N TYR A 113 -1.75 4.74 -2.39
CA TYR A 113 -2.68 5.53 -3.18
C TYR A 113 -3.48 6.53 -2.33
N CYS A 114 -3.83 6.14 -1.11
CA CYS A 114 -4.54 7.00 -0.14
C CYS A 114 -3.68 8.15 0.44
N HIS A 115 -2.38 8.18 0.18
CA HIS A 115 -1.47 9.25 0.60
C HIS A 115 -1.08 10.21 -0.52
N LEU A 116 -1.63 10.00 -1.71
CA LEU A 116 -1.41 10.85 -2.88
C LEU A 116 -2.48 11.94 -2.98
N GLU A 117 -2.05 13.18 -3.21
CA GLU A 117 -2.95 14.27 -3.60
C GLU A 117 -3.45 14.02 -5.05
N GLU A 118 -4.49 14.73 -5.49
CA GLU A 118 -5.15 14.49 -6.76
C GLU A 118 -4.19 14.40 -7.95
N ARG A 119 -3.30 15.38 -8.12
CA ARG A 119 -2.29 15.39 -9.19
C ARG A 119 -1.29 14.25 -9.10
N GLU A 120 -0.97 13.81 -7.90
CA GLU A 120 -0.09 12.67 -7.68
C GLU A 120 -0.80 11.37 -8.02
N ARG A 121 -2.12 11.25 -7.74
CA ARG A 121 -2.92 10.10 -8.15
C ARG A 121 -3.00 9.96 -9.66
N GLU A 122 -3.22 11.08 -10.38
CA GLU A 122 -3.19 11.09 -11.86
C GLU A 122 -1.85 10.59 -12.40
N ARG A 123 -0.75 11.08 -11.86
CA ARG A 123 0.59 10.64 -12.26
C ARG A 123 0.85 9.17 -11.93
N PHE A 124 0.41 8.72 -10.76
CA PHE A 124 0.52 7.32 -10.36
C PHE A 124 -0.26 6.40 -11.32
N LEU A 125 -1.49 6.76 -11.67
CA LEU A 125 -2.31 5.96 -12.59
C LEU A 125 -1.68 5.89 -13.98
N ALA A 126 -1.19 7.02 -14.49
CA ALA A 126 -0.48 7.06 -15.78
C ALA A 126 0.78 6.18 -15.76
N GLU A 127 1.56 6.23 -14.68
CA GLU A 127 2.76 5.41 -14.54
C GLU A 127 2.43 3.93 -14.37
N ALA A 128 1.43 3.58 -13.55
CA ALA A 128 0.99 2.20 -13.36
C ALA A 128 0.52 1.58 -14.68
N GLN A 129 -0.30 2.31 -15.45
CA GLN A 129 -0.79 1.88 -16.78
C GLN A 129 0.32 1.77 -17.82
N ARG A 130 1.37 2.59 -17.72
CA ARG A 130 2.52 2.53 -18.62
C ARG A 130 3.31 1.24 -18.42
N VAL A 131 3.50 0.82 -17.16
CA VAL A 131 4.38 -0.31 -16.84
C VAL A 131 3.68 -1.66 -16.80
N ALA A 132 2.34 -1.70 -16.62
CA ALA A 132 1.56 -2.94 -16.58
C ALA A 132 0.10 -2.74 -17.02
N PRO A 133 -0.53 -3.78 -17.63
CA PRO A 133 -1.95 -3.72 -18.01
C PRO A 133 -2.92 -3.93 -16.83
N GLU A 134 -2.47 -4.48 -15.70
CA GLU A 134 -3.31 -4.74 -14.53
C GLU A 134 -2.83 -3.89 -13.34
N LEU A 135 -3.77 -3.26 -12.63
CA LEU A 135 -3.53 -2.54 -11.39
C LEU A 135 -4.36 -3.14 -10.24
N VAL A 136 -3.71 -3.45 -9.13
CA VAL A 136 -4.38 -3.87 -7.89
C VAL A 136 -4.05 -2.87 -6.78
N VAL A 137 -5.07 -2.26 -6.21
CA VAL A 137 -4.95 -1.27 -5.13
C VAL A 137 -5.62 -1.78 -3.86
N VAL A 138 -4.86 -1.81 -2.77
CA VAL A 138 -5.37 -2.02 -1.41
C VAL A 138 -5.46 -0.68 -0.71
N ALA A 139 -6.64 -0.32 -0.22
CA ALA A 139 -6.86 0.94 0.50
C ALA A 139 -7.70 0.75 1.76
N SER A 140 -7.67 1.76 2.66
CA SER A 140 -8.60 1.83 3.79
C SER A 140 -9.99 2.20 3.32
N ILE A 141 -11.01 1.57 3.92
CA ILE A 141 -12.40 2.01 3.78
C ILE A 141 -12.64 3.25 4.65
N ARG A 142 -13.53 4.10 4.19
CA ARG A 142 -14.08 5.22 4.95
C ARG A 142 -14.92 4.69 6.12
N GLY A 143 -14.60 5.15 7.34
CA GLY A 143 -15.44 4.93 8.51
C GLY A 143 -16.56 5.98 8.62
N ASP A 144 -17.58 5.67 9.42
CA ASP A 144 -18.64 6.64 9.71
C ASP A 144 -18.06 7.92 10.32
N GLY A 145 -18.42 9.07 9.73
CA GLY A 145 -17.95 10.37 10.18
C GLY A 145 -16.53 10.76 9.77
N ASP A 146 -15.83 9.94 8.99
CA ASP A 146 -14.52 10.31 8.45
C ASP A 146 -14.65 11.41 7.38
N ASP A 147 -13.79 12.43 7.45
CA ASP A 147 -13.56 13.34 6.33
C ASP A 147 -12.88 12.57 5.18
N LEU A 148 -13.33 12.83 3.95
CA LEU A 148 -12.75 12.18 2.77
C LEU A 148 -11.24 12.42 2.66
N GLU A 149 -10.81 13.61 2.96
CA GLU A 149 -9.41 14.04 2.88
C GLU A 149 -9.03 14.80 4.14
N ARG A 150 -7.86 14.49 4.69
CA ARG A 150 -7.37 15.16 5.89
C ARG A 150 -5.84 15.08 6.00
N TRP A 151 -5.27 15.99 6.77
CA TRP A 151 -3.88 15.89 7.24
C TRP A 151 -3.88 15.28 8.64
N GLU A 152 -3.38 14.04 8.74
CA GLU A 152 -3.25 13.32 10.01
C GLU A 152 -1.96 13.72 10.73
N LYS A 153 -2.09 14.12 11.99
CA LYS A 153 -0.93 14.26 12.89
C LYS A 153 -0.53 12.86 13.38
N ARG A 154 0.70 12.47 13.10
CA ARG A 154 1.24 11.17 13.51
C ARG A 154 2.45 11.37 14.41
N ARG A 155 2.50 10.60 15.49
CA ARG A 155 3.63 10.52 16.40
C ARG A 155 4.35 9.19 16.18
N LEU A 156 5.68 9.20 16.19
CA LEU A 156 6.51 8.00 16.16
C LEU A 156 7.03 7.66 17.57
N LYS A 157 7.54 6.45 17.74
CA LYS A 157 8.12 5.99 19.04
C LYS A 157 9.31 6.86 19.49
N ASP A 158 10.05 7.45 18.53
CA ASP A 158 11.14 8.38 18.83
C ASP A 158 10.67 9.76 19.31
N GLY A 159 9.34 9.95 19.46
CA GLY A 159 8.70 11.19 19.90
C GLY A 159 8.50 12.23 18.80
N SER A 160 8.99 12.01 17.59
CA SER A 160 8.81 12.95 16.47
C SER A 160 7.34 13.02 16.02
N HIS A 161 6.94 14.20 15.54
CA HIS A 161 5.60 14.48 15.06
C HIS A 161 5.63 14.84 13.56
N TRP A 162 4.67 14.29 12.83
CA TRP A 162 4.58 14.40 11.38
C TRP A 162 3.15 14.70 10.96
N SER A 163 3.00 15.44 9.87
CA SER A 163 1.71 15.64 9.21
C SER A 163 1.70 14.86 7.92
N VAL A 164 0.73 13.95 7.76
CA VAL A 164 0.62 13.05 6.63
C VAL A 164 -0.75 13.20 6.00
N TYR A 165 -0.79 13.53 4.70
CA TYR A 165 -2.04 13.58 3.95
C TYR A 165 -2.65 12.17 3.88
N LYS A 166 -3.95 12.08 4.05
CA LYS A 166 -4.72 10.85 3.86
C LYS A 166 -6.06 11.14 3.23
N ARG A 167 -6.38 10.36 2.20
CA ARG A 167 -7.71 10.19 1.64
C ARG A 167 -8.24 8.81 2.01
N VAL A 168 -9.51 8.72 2.35
CA VAL A 168 -10.25 7.47 2.55
C VAL A 168 -11.28 7.32 1.44
N PHE A 169 -11.65 6.10 1.12
CA PHE A 169 -12.49 5.80 -0.03
C PHE A 169 -13.74 5.03 0.38
N GLU A 170 -14.87 5.37 -0.23
CA GLU A 170 -15.92 4.40 -0.42
C GLU A 170 -15.47 3.38 -1.47
N GLY A 171 -15.75 2.10 -1.26
CA GLY A 171 -15.32 1.07 -2.20
C GLY A 171 -15.74 1.31 -3.65
N PRO A 172 -17.04 1.64 -3.91
CA PRO A 172 -17.52 1.97 -5.26
C PRO A 172 -16.83 3.18 -5.89
N ASP A 173 -16.51 4.22 -5.09
CA ASP A 173 -15.84 5.42 -5.60
C ASP A 173 -14.40 5.09 -6.03
N LEU A 174 -13.69 4.29 -5.23
CA LEU A 174 -12.35 3.83 -5.59
C LEU A 174 -12.40 2.97 -6.86
N ALA A 175 -13.35 2.05 -6.97
CA ALA A 175 -13.50 1.22 -8.17
C ALA A 175 -13.78 2.06 -9.42
N THR A 176 -14.62 3.10 -9.30
CA THR A 176 -14.91 4.03 -10.39
C THR A 176 -13.69 4.86 -10.76
N GLU A 177 -12.96 5.40 -9.77
CA GLU A 177 -11.75 6.22 -9.99
C GLU A 177 -10.64 5.41 -10.70
N LEU A 178 -10.51 4.11 -10.36
CA LEU A 178 -9.52 3.22 -10.96
C LEU A 178 -10.00 2.57 -12.28
N GLY A 179 -11.29 2.67 -12.62
CA GLY A 179 -11.86 1.96 -13.76
C GLY A 179 -11.90 0.44 -13.58
N GLY A 180 -12.02 -0.04 -12.33
CA GLY A 180 -11.88 -1.44 -11.96
C GLY A 180 -13.09 -2.02 -11.23
N VAL A 181 -12.90 -3.21 -10.65
CA VAL A 181 -13.90 -3.94 -9.88
C VAL A 181 -13.40 -4.20 -8.45
N ILE A 182 -14.30 -4.19 -7.49
CA ILE A 182 -14.00 -4.56 -6.11
C ILE A 182 -13.86 -6.08 -6.05
N VAL A 183 -12.68 -6.57 -5.64
CA VAL A 183 -12.42 -8.01 -5.43
C VAL A 183 -12.47 -8.41 -3.96
N PHE A 184 -12.35 -7.44 -3.05
CA PHE A 184 -12.55 -7.62 -1.62
C PHE A 184 -13.05 -6.31 -0.99
N LYS A 185 -14.02 -6.41 -0.08
CA LYS A 185 -14.49 -5.31 0.75
C LYS A 185 -14.85 -5.84 2.13
N GLY A 186 -14.15 -5.34 3.14
CA GLY A 186 -14.46 -5.56 4.55
C GLY A 186 -14.91 -4.28 5.23
N ASN A 187 -14.67 -4.19 6.54
CA ASN A 187 -14.91 -2.98 7.34
C ASN A 187 -13.68 -2.05 7.35
N TRP A 188 -12.48 -2.61 7.14
CA TRP A 188 -11.20 -1.91 7.23
C TRP A 188 -10.49 -1.76 5.89
N PHE A 189 -10.68 -2.73 5.01
CA PHE A 189 -9.94 -2.82 3.75
C PHE A 189 -10.87 -2.95 2.54
N VAL A 190 -10.45 -2.34 1.46
CA VAL A 190 -11.00 -2.57 0.13
C VAL A 190 -9.84 -2.92 -0.82
N VAL A 191 -10.08 -3.88 -1.70
CA VAL A 191 -9.18 -4.23 -2.80
C VAL A 191 -9.92 -4.04 -4.10
N VAL A 192 -9.33 -3.22 -4.97
CA VAL A 192 -9.84 -2.99 -6.34
C VAL A 192 -8.83 -3.49 -7.34
N ARG A 193 -9.32 -4.15 -8.38
CA ARG A 193 -8.56 -4.62 -9.52
C ARG A 193 -9.06 -3.92 -10.79
N ALA A 194 -8.17 -3.24 -11.48
CA ALA A 194 -8.41 -2.46 -12.71
C ALA A 194 -7.50 -2.94 -13.84
#